data_d5272bf639031fef7aa7f3cf6f0f5f6a
#
_entry.id   d5272bf639031fef7aa7f3cf6f0f5f6a
#
_cell.length_a   1.000
_cell.length_b   1.000
_cell.length_c   1.000
_cell.angle_alpha   90.00
_cell.angle_beta   90.00
_cell.angle_gamma   90.00
#
_symmetry.space_group_name_H-M   'P 1'
#
loop_
_entity.id
_entity.type
_entity.pdbx_description
1 polymer ?
#
loop_
_entity_poly.entity_id
_entity_poly.type
_entity_poly.pdbx_seq_one_letter_code
_entity_poly.pdbx_strand_id
1 'polypeptide(L)'
;MEFWFSELHTGNVKLSIKIEKQLFSGESEYQRIDVFDSEEFGKFISLDGEIVFSEKDEFIYDEMVTHVPMAVHPCVKDVLIIGGGDGGVAKELLQYDCVEHIDVVETDEMFVEVSRKFFPEVACALDDPRVEVHYDDGLRFLRNKKAKYDLIINDSTDPFGHTEGLFTKEFYGSCYSALKEDGIMVY
;
A
#
# COMPACT_ATOMS: atom_id res chain seq x y z
N MET A 1 -25.10 23.74 -0.80
CA MET A 1 -24.47 23.17 -2.02
C MET A 1 -23.93 21.84 -1.59
N GLU A 2 -24.20 20.76 -2.32
CA GLU A 2 -23.65 19.45 -2.00
C GLU A 2 -22.46 19.17 -2.89
N PHE A 3 -21.42 18.60 -2.33
CA PHE A 3 -20.21 18.19 -3.07
C PHE A 3 -20.13 16.69 -3.09
N TRP A 4 -19.74 16.14 -4.25
CA TRP A 4 -19.62 14.71 -4.48
C TRP A 4 -18.26 14.43 -5.10
N PHE A 5 -17.50 13.54 -4.49
CA PHE A 5 -16.38 12.87 -5.16
C PHE A 5 -16.95 11.78 -6.07
N SER A 6 -16.37 11.59 -7.25
CA SER A 6 -16.84 10.54 -8.17
C SER A 6 -15.64 9.85 -8.79
N GLU A 7 -15.55 8.56 -8.54
CA GLU A 7 -14.61 7.64 -9.15
C GLU A 7 -15.24 6.96 -10.36
N LEU A 8 -14.52 6.92 -11.47
CA LEU A 8 -14.98 6.31 -12.71
C LEU A 8 -14.39 4.91 -12.87
N HIS A 9 -15.18 3.86 -12.65
CA HIS A 9 -14.75 2.49 -12.93
C HIS A 9 -14.73 2.17 -14.42
N THR A 10 -15.70 2.68 -15.16
CA THR A 10 -15.78 2.57 -16.64
C THR A 10 -16.42 3.82 -17.21
N GLY A 11 -16.42 3.96 -18.51
CA GLY A 11 -17.12 5.07 -19.18
C GLY A 11 -18.64 5.17 -18.86
N ASN A 12 -19.23 4.13 -18.26
CA ASN A 12 -20.66 4.05 -17.96
C ASN A 12 -20.99 3.75 -16.49
N VAL A 13 -19.95 3.52 -15.64
CA VAL A 13 -20.13 3.18 -14.23
C VAL A 13 -19.23 4.05 -13.37
N LYS A 14 -19.82 4.69 -12.38
CA LYS A 14 -19.10 5.46 -11.38
C LYS A 14 -19.61 5.17 -9.98
N LEU A 15 -18.72 5.23 -9.00
CA LEU A 15 -19.04 5.36 -7.60
C LEU A 15 -19.04 6.85 -7.24
N SER A 16 -20.02 7.30 -6.44
CA SER A 16 -20.01 8.68 -5.97
C SER A 16 -20.24 8.71 -4.46
N ILE A 17 -19.38 9.43 -3.75
CA ILE A 17 -19.41 9.62 -2.31
C ILE A 17 -19.68 11.10 -2.03
N LYS A 18 -20.69 11.39 -1.18
CA LYS A 18 -20.92 12.76 -0.71
C LYS A 18 -19.81 13.14 0.24
N ILE A 19 -19.15 14.26 -0.04
CA ILE A 19 -18.04 14.77 0.77
C ILE A 19 -18.49 15.98 1.59
N GLU A 20 -18.01 16.02 2.83
CA GLU A 20 -18.16 17.18 3.72
C GLU A 20 -17.10 18.23 3.40
N LYS A 21 -15.86 17.79 3.17
CA LYS A 21 -14.72 18.66 2.99
C LYS A 21 -13.60 17.98 2.22
N GLN A 22 -12.91 18.72 1.37
CA GLN A 22 -11.58 18.37 0.85
C GLN A 22 -10.53 18.85 1.85
N LEU A 23 -9.74 17.92 2.39
CA LEU A 23 -8.74 18.19 3.40
C LEU A 23 -7.37 18.49 2.81
N PHE A 24 -7.07 17.85 1.66
CA PHE A 24 -5.81 18.01 0.93
C PHE A 24 -6.04 17.81 -0.56
N SER A 25 -5.23 18.48 -1.36
CA SER A 25 -5.04 18.23 -2.79
C SER A 25 -3.63 18.63 -3.15
N GLY A 26 -2.89 17.73 -3.76
CA GLY A 26 -1.52 17.95 -4.21
C GLY A 26 -1.19 17.07 -5.39
N GLU A 27 -0.11 17.39 -6.08
CA GLU A 27 0.41 16.65 -7.22
C GLU A 27 1.89 16.37 -6.98
N SER A 28 2.26 15.07 -6.93
CA SER A 28 3.64 14.64 -6.85
C SER A 28 4.22 14.47 -8.27
N GLU A 29 5.44 13.96 -8.38
CA GLU A 29 6.01 13.57 -9.68
C GLU A 29 5.32 12.34 -10.29
N TYR A 30 4.53 11.60 -9.49
CA TYR A 30 3.95 10.31 -9.87
C TYR A 30 2.45 10.38 -10.09
N GLN A 31 1.73 11.14 -9.23
CA GLN A 31 0.27 11.09 -9.18
C GLN A 31 -0.32 12.29 -8.44
N ARG A 32 -1.59 12.52 -8.64
CA ARG A 32 -2.38 13.46 -7.85
C ARG A 32 -2.91 12.76 -6.60
N ILE A 33 -2.77 13.41 -5.44
CA ILE A 33 -3.21 12.92 -4.15
C ILE A 33 -4.28 13.86 -3.61
N ASP A 34 -5.47 13.35 -3.36
CA ASP A 34 -6.57 14.09 -2.74
C ASP A 34 -7.03 13.37 -1.47
N VAL A 35 -7.28 14.12 -0.39
CA VAL A 35 -7.87 13.60 0.85
C VAL A 35 -9.19 14.31 1.10
N PHE A 36 -10.23 13.54 1.36
CA PHE A 36 -11.57 14.01 1.62
C PHE A 36 -12.07 13.53 2.98
N ASP A 37 -13.04 14.25 3.51
CA ASP A 37 -13.82 13.88 4.68
C ASP A 37 -15.28 13.62 4.27
N SER A 38 -15.85 12.54 4.75
CA SER A 38 -17.22 12.13 4.46
C SER A 38 -17.90 11.58 5.71
N GLU A 39 -19.23 11.75 5.81
CA GLU A 39 -20.02 11.20 6.91
C GLU A 39 -20.07 9.66 6.87
N GLU A 40 -20.07 9.07 5.67
CA GLU A 40 -20.26 7.61 5.50
C GLU A 40 -18.97 6.81 5.69
N PHE A 41 -17.83 7.32 5.22
CA PHE A 41 -16.56 6.59 5.18
C PHE A 41 -15.47 7.18 6.08
N GLY A 42 -15.76 8.28 6.79
CA GLY A 42 -14.73 9.07 7.46
C GLY A 42 -13.80 9.73 6.45
N LYS A 43 -12.54 9.87 6.80
CA LYS A 43 -11.55 10.33 5.83
C LYS A 43 -11.24 9.21 4.83
N PHE A 44 -11.05 9.60 3.57
CA PHE A 44 -10.56 8.70 2.53
C PHE A 44 -9.55 9.42 1.64
N ILE A 45 -8.67 8.65 1.03
CA ILE A 45 -7.63 9.13 0.12
C ILE A 45 -7.89 8.60 -1.28
N SER A 46 -7.67 9.46 -2.27
CA SER A 46 -7.69 9.05 -3.67
C SER A 46 -6.39 9.42 -4.38
N LEU A 47 -5.94 8.52 -5.26
CA LEU A 47 -4.79 8.68 -6.12
C LEU A 47 -5.29 8.75 -7.57
N ASP A 48 -5.00 9.82 -8.29
CA ASP A 48 -5.49 10.09 -9.66
C ASP A 48 -7.02 9.98 -9.84
N GLY A 49 -7.78 10.14 -8.73
CA GLY A 49 -9.24 10.05 -8.72
C GLY A 49 -9.78 8.64 -8.44
N GLU A 50 -8.95 7.68 -8.13
CA GLU A 50 -9.30 6.35 -7.65
C GLU A 50 -9.17 6.28 -6.12
N ILE A 51 -10.15 5.73 -5.43
CA ILE A 51 -10.13 5.58 -3.96
C ILE A 51 -9.18 4.44 -3.62
N VAL A 52 -8.18 4.73 -2.76
CA VAL A 52 -7.23 3.74 -2.29
C VAL A 52 -7.72 3.07 -1.01
N PHE A 53 -8.08 3.88 -0.01
CA PHE A 53 -8.66 3.37 1.24
C PHE A 53 -9.51 4.45 1.94
N SER A 54 -10.31 4.03 2.92
CA SER A 54 -11.03 4.90 3.83
C SER A 54 -10.87 4.46 5.29
N GLU A 55 -11.06 5.36 6.24
CA GLU A 55 -11.02 5.03 7.68
C GLU A 55 -12.02 3.93 8.09
N LYS A 56 -13.07 3.75 7.30
CA LYS A 56 -14.13 2.79 7.59
C LYS A 56 -13.77 1.36 7.25
N ASP A 57 -12.98 1.13 6.19
CA ASP A 57 -12.83 -0.19 5.59
C ASP A 57 -11.38 -0.56 5.21
N GLU A 58 -10.35 0.27 5.52
CA GLU A 58 -8.94 -0.04 5.24
C GLU A 58 -8.54 -1.42 5.77
N PHE A 59 -9.01 -1.75 6.97
CA PHE A 59 -8.66 -2.99 7.64
C PHE A 59 -9.06 -4.26 6.86
N ILE A 60 -10.11 -4.19 6.02
CA ILE A 60 -10.59 -5.36 5.28
C ILE A 60 -9.53 -5.86 4.30
N TYR A 61 -8.92 -4.94 3.57
CA TYR A 61 -7.85 -5.26 2.63
C TYR A 61 -6.56 -5.65 3.37
N ASP A 62 -6.12 -4.82 4.31
CA ASP A 62 -4.87 -5.00 5.05
C ASP A 62 -4.81 -6.32 5.80
N GLU A 63 -5.91 -6.69 6.49
CA GLU A 63 -6.03 -7.98 7.17
C GLU A 63 -5.97 -9.15 6.17
N MET A 64 -6.65 -9.04 5.03
CA MET A 64 -6.70 -10.13 4.05
C MET A 64 -5.36 -10.39 3.38
N VAL A 65 -4.65 -9.35 2.97
CA VAL A 65 -3.34 -9.53 2.32
C VAL A 65 -2.26 -9.96 3.31
N THR A 66 -2.44 -9.65 4.60
CA THR A 66 -1.49 -9.97 5.67
C THR A 66 -1.78 -11.32 6.32
N HIS A 67 -2.96 -11.50 6.89
CA HIS A 67 -3.22 -12.66 7.76
C HIS A 67 -3.34 -13.98 6.99
N VAL A 68 -3.76 -13.96 5.73
CA VAL A 68 -3.85 -15.19 4.92
C VAL A 68 -2.46 -15.81 4.70
N PRO A 69 -1.43 -15.10 4.18
CA PRO A 69 -0.10 -15.69 4.04
C PRO A 69 0.55 -15.98 5.40
N MET A 70 0.32 -15.15 6.43
CA MET A 70 0.84 -15.39 7.78
C MET A 70 0.29 -16.66 8.41
N ALA A 71 -0.94 -17.05 8.09
CA ALA A 71 -1.55 -18.31 8.57
C ALA A 71 -1.04 -19.56 7.83
N VAL A 72 -0.51 -19.40 6.62
CA VAL A 72 0.00 -20.50 5.78
C VAL A 72 1.50 -20.74 6.00
N HIS A 73 2.28 -19.67 6.09
CA HIS A 73 3.73 -19.77 6.28
C HIS A 73 4.09 -20.11 7.74
N PRO A 74 4.98 -21.07 8.00
CA PRO A 74 5.26 -21.53 9.36
C PRO A 74 5.95 -20.49 10.25
N CYS A 75 6.74 -19.59 9.67
CA CYS A 75 7.46 -18.54 10.39
C CYS A 75 7.95 -17.44 9.44
N VAL A 76 7.22 -16.33 9.37
CA VAL A 76 7.59 -15.14 8.61
C VAL A 76 8.43 -14.22 9.49
N LYS A 77 9.64 -13.87 9.06
CA LYS A 77 10.56 -12.96 9.76
C LYS A 77 10.89 -11.72 8.95
N ASP A 78 11.24 -11.91 7.69
CA ASP A 78 11.65 -10.84 6.77
C ASP A 78 10.57 -10.63 5.73
N VAL A 79 9.98 -9.44 5.70
CA VAL A 79 8.89 -9.07 4.80
C VAL A 79 9.33 -7.93 3.88
N LEU A 80 8.86 -7.97 2.65
CA LEU A 80 8.93 -6.86 1.72
C LEU A 80 7.52 -6.44 1.34
N ILE A 81 7.21 -5.17 1.48
CA ILE A 81 6.00 -4.52 0.96
C ILE A 81 6.42 -3.63 -0.21
N ILE A 82 5.83 -3.82 -1.38
CA ILE A 82 6.00 -2.95 -2.55
C ILE A 82 4.75 -2.08 -2.64
N GLY A 83 4.91 -0.77 -2.52
CA GLY A 83 3.82 0.15 -2.19
C GLY A 83 3.62 0.23 -0.68
N GLY A 84 2.39 0.40 -0.23
CA GLY A 84 2.04 0.39 1.20
C GLY A 84 2.50 1.64 1.96
N GLY A 85 2.62 2.76 1.27
CA GLY A 85 3.01 4.04 1.85
C GLY A 85 2.03 4.64 2.86
N ASP A 86 0.84 4.04 3.00
CA ASP A 86 -0.13 4.37 4.05
C ASP A 86 0.21 3.70 5.39
N GLY A 87 0.90 2.54 5.38
CA GLY A 87 1.31 1.79 6.55
C GLY A 87 0.32 0.72 7.02
N GLY A 88 -0.81 0.50 6.34
CA GLY A 88 -1.85 -0.43 6.76
C GLY A 88 -1.36 -1.88 6.82
N VAL A 89 -0.75 -2.36 5.75
CA VAL A 89 -0.15 -3.70 5.70
C VAL A 89 0.95 -3.86 6.76
N ALA A 90 1.80 -2.84 6.95
CA ALA A 90 2.83 -2.87 7.99
C ALA A 90 2.21 -2.96 9.39
N LYS A 91 1.14 -2.22 9.66
CA LYS A 91 0.38 -2.25 10.93
C LYS A 91 -0.12 -3.67 11.26
N GLU A 92 -0.67 -4.37 10.28
CA GLU A 92 -1.15 -5.74 10.48
C GLU A 92 0.00 -6.75 10.67
N LEU A 93 1.10 -6.62 9.95
CA LEU A 93 2.29 -7.44 10.12
C LEU A 93 2.93 -7.27 11.51
N LEU A 94 2.93 -6.06 12.05
CA LEU A 94 3.51 -5.74 13.36
C LEU A 94 2.79 -6.39 14.54
N GLN A 95 1.59 -6.95 14.34
CA GLN A 95 0.88 -7.74 15.34
C GLN A 95 1.53 -9.12 15.59
N TYR A 96 2.45 -9.55 14.71
CA TYR A 96 3.14 -10.82 14.83
C TYR A 96 4.53 -10.65 15.44
N ASP A 97 4.75 -11.25 16.61
CA ASP A 97 6.04 -11.19 17.31
C ASP A 97 7.19 -11.86 16.53
N CYS A 98 6.87 -12.77 15.60
CA CYS A 98 7.86 -13.44 14.79
C CYS A 98 8.42 -12.57 13.66
N VAL A 99 7.74 -11.48 13.28
CA VAL A 99 8.21 -10.55 12.26
C VAL A 99 9.34 -9.69 12.84
N GLU A 100 10.51 -9.84 12.26
CA GLU A 100 11.74 -9.19 12.72
C GLU A 100 12.09 -7.95 11.89
N HIS A 101 11.78 -7.98 10.58
CA HIS A 101 12.12 -6.90 9.67
C HIS A 101 11.09 -6.74 8.55
N ILE A 102 10.73 -5.49 8.24
CA ILE A 102 9.81 -5.11 7.16
C ILE A 102 10.48 -4.01 6.33
N ASP A 103 10.82 -4.32 5.08
CA ASP A 103 11.16 -3.29 4.08
C ASP A 103 9.87 -2.81 3.42
N VAL A 104 9.54 -1.52 3.51
CA VAL A 104 8.47 -0.86 2.75
C VAL A 104 9.11 -0.06 1.62
N VAL A 105 8.74 -0.36 0.38
CA VAL A 105 9.30 0.31 -0.79
C VAL A 105 8.21 1.10 -1.49
N GLU A 106 8.15 2.39 -1.19
CA GLU A 106 7.19 3.32 -1.74
C GLU A 106 7.88 4.33 -2.67
N THR A 107 7.32 4.52 -3.84
CA THR A 107 7.90 5.44 -4.84
C THR A 107 7.58 6.90 -4.52
N ASP A 108 6.39 7.15 -3.98
CA ASP A 108 5.87 8.50 -3.75
C ASP A 108 5.99 8.93 -2.28
N GLU A 109 7.07 9.65 -1.96
CA GLU A 109 7.30 10.22 -0.63
C GLU A 109 6.14 11.11 -0.17
N MET A 110 5.50 11.87 -1.08
CA MET A 110 4.35 12.71 -0.73
C MET A 110 3.17 11.87 -0.24
N PHE A 111 2.95 10.68 -0.80
CA PHE A 111 1.90 9.78 -0.34
C PHE A 111 2.12 9.37 1.13
N VAL A 112 3.35 9.00 1.49
CA VAL A 112 3.72 8.68 2.88
C VAL A 112 3.52 9.87 3.82
N GLU A 113 3.93 11.08 3.40
CA GLU A 113 3.76 12.29 4.21
C GLU A 113 2.27 12.63 4.42
N VAL A 114 1.46 12.51 3.37
CA VAL A 114 0.01 12.73 3.43
C VAL A 114 -0.65 11.70 4.34
N SER A 115 -0.26 10.43 4.23
CA SER A 115 -0.76 9.35 5.08
C SER A 115 -0.44 9.60 6.55
N ARG A 116 0.80 9.94 6.88
CA ARG A 116 1.20 10.32 8.25
C ARG A 116 0.40 11.49 8.81
N LYS A 117 0.09 12.46 7.97
CA LYS A 117 -0.63 13.67 8.39
C LYS A 117 -2.11 13.44 8.63
N PHE A 118 -2.77 12.69 7.77
CA PHE A 118 -4.23 12.57 7.77
C PHE A 118 -4.75 11.25 8.32
N PHE A 119 -3.90 10.20 8.33
CA PHE A 119 -4.20 8.85 8.81
C PHE A 119 -3.15 8.34 9.81
N PRO A 120 -2.85 9.11 10.87
CA PRO A 120 -1.75 8.79 11.79
C PRO A 120 -1.94 7.47 12.53
N GLU A 121 -3.18 7.00 12.70
CA GLU A 121 -3.48 5.73 13.38
C GLU A 121 -3.10 4.49 12.55
N VAL A 122 -2.96 4.66 11.24
CA VAL A 122 -2.47 3.63 10.31
C VAL A 122 -0.98 3.84 10.06
N ALA A 123 -0.60 5.04 9.63
CA ALA A 123 0.75 5.37 9.21
C ALA A 123 1.79 5.36 10.35
N CYS A 124 1.39 5.37 11.63
CA CYS A 124 2.33 5.24 12.76
C CYS A 124 3.12 3.91 12.71
N ALA A 125 2.61 2.89 12.04
CA ALA A 125 3.31 1.64 11.81
C ALA A 125 4.64 1.82 11.05
N LEU A 126 4.73 2.81 10.17
CA LEU A 126 5.95 3.13 9.43
C LEU A 126 7.10 3.68 10.30
N ASP A 127 6.82 4.00 11.56
CA ASP A 127 7.80 4.50 12.53
C ASP A 127 8.24 3.40 13.54
N ASP A 128 7.73 2.16 13.41
CA ASP A 128 8.17 1.02 14.24
C ASP A 128 9.62 0.65 13.90
N PRO A 129 10.47 0.35 14.90
CA PRO A 129 11.89 0.02 14.68
C PRO A 129 12.13 -1.23 13.80
N ARG A 130 11.11 -2.05 13.56
CA ARG A 130 11.17 -3.20 12.64
C ARG A 130 10.90 -2.80 11.19
N VAL A 131 10.44 -1.58 10.92
CA VAL A 131 10.04 -1.09 9.59
C VAL A 131 11.10 -0.13 9.04
N GLU A 132 11.56 -0.39 7.84
CA GLU A 132 12.44 0.51 7.09
C GLU A 132 11.74 0.95 5.79
N VAL A 133 11.47 2.26 5.67
CA VAL A 133 10.83 2.84 4.49
C VAL A 133 11.89 3.28 3.49
N HIS A 134 11.80 2.78 2.27
CA HIS A 134 12.68 3.09 1.15
C HIS A 134 11.90 3.84 0.07
N TYR A 135 12.34 5.05 -0.26
CA TYR A 135 11.78 5.80 -1.39
C TYR A 135 12.47 5.38 -2.68
N ASP A 136 11.95 4.33 -3.32
CA ASP A 136 12.55 3.71 -4.50
C ASP A 136 11.49 3.04 -5.40
N ASP A 137 11.85 2.77 -6.63
CA ASP A 137 11.10 1.92 -7.55
C ASP A 137 11.20 0.44 -7.12
N GLY A 138 10.05 -0.23 -6.97
CA GLY A 138 9.98 -1.61 -6.46
C GLY A 138 10.78 -2.62 -7.31
N LEU A 139 10.77 -2.49 -8.65
CA LEU A 139 11.56 -3.35 -9.53
C LEU A 139 13.05 -3.08 -9.38
N ARG A 140 13.44 -1.80 -9.25
CA ARG A 140 14.84 -1.41 -9.02
C ARG A 140 15.34 -1.92 -7.68
N PHE A 141 14.54 -1.79 -6.62
CA PHE A 141 14.86 -2.25 -5.27
C PHE A 141 15.10 -3.76 -5.21
N LEU A 142 14.31 -4.54 -5.95
CA LEU A 142 14.44 -6.00 -6.02
C LEU A 142 15.69 -6.48 -6.76
N ARG A 143 16.30 -5.63 -7.59
CA ARG A 143 17.51 -6.02 -8.32
C ARG A 143 18.58 -6.50 -7.35
N ASN A 144 19.11 -7.70 -7.64
CA ASN A 144 20.16 -8.35 -6.84
C ASN A 144 19.74 -8.84 -5.44
N LYS A 145 18.48 -8.74 -5.04
CA LYS A 145 17.97 -9.41 -3.84
C LYS A 145 17.84 -10.90 -4.14
N LYS A 146 18.31 -11.74 -3.23
CA LYS A 146 18.26 -13.20 -3.38
C LYS A 146 17.97 -13.85 -2.05
N ALA A 147 16.93 -14.69 -2.01
CA ALA A 147 16.56 -15.49 -0.85
C ALA A 147 16.58 -14.68 0.46
N LYS A 148 16.00 -13.46 0.43
CA LYS A 148 15.99 -12.53 1.57
C LYS A 148 14.68 -12.59 2.33
N TYR A 149 13.54 -12.69 1.64
CA TYR A 149 12.25 -12.51 2.22
C TYR A 149 11.47 -13.80 2.38
N ASP A 150 10.75 -13.93 3.49
CA ASP A 150 9.77 -14.99 3.73
C ASP A 150 8.44 -14.63 3.08
N LEU A 151 8.11 -13.33 3.02
CA LEU A 151 6.87 -12.83 2.46
C LEU A 151 7.15 -11.57 1.62
N ILE A 152 6.58 -11.51 0.43
CA ILE A 152 6.52 -10.30 -0.40
C ILE A 152 5.05 -9.98 -0.63
N ILE A 153 4.63 -8.77 -0.28
CA ILE A 153 3.28 -8.24 -0.55
C ILE A 153 3.43 -7.13 -1.57
N ASN A 154 2.78 -7.28 -2.73
CA ASN A 154 2.66 -6.20 -3.70
C ASN A 154 1.37 -5.43 -3.42
N ASP A 155 1.52 -4.33 -2.73
CA ASP A 155 0.48 -3.42 -2.29
C ASP A 155 0.49 -2.14 -3.15
N SER A 156 0.53 -2.35 -4.45
CA SER A 156 0.52 -1.27 -5.44
C SER A 156 -0.87 -1.09 -6.02
N THR A 157 -1.14 0.12 -6.52
CA THR A 157 -2.33 0.41 -7.31
C THR A 157 -2.38 -0.41 -8.60
N ASP A 158 -3.51 -0.38 -9.29
CA ASP A 158 -3.75 -1.06 -10.56
C ASP A 158 -2.65 -0.80 -11.62
N PRO A 159 -2.47 -1.68 -12.63
CA PRO A 159 -1.36 -1.66 -13.60
C PRO A 159 -1.46 -0.53 -14.62
N PHE A 160 -1.56 0.70 -14.15
CA PHE A 160 -1.61 1.89 -15.01
C PHE A 160 -0.49 2.87 -14.63
N GLY A 161 0.08 3.55 -15.64
CA GLY A 161 1.08 4.58 -15.43
C GLY A 161 2.39 4.05 -14.83
N HIS A 162 2.81 4.57 -13.69
CA HIS A 162 4.09 4.25 -13.07
C HIS A 162 4.13 2.84 -12.44
N THR A 163 2.98 2.25 -12.13
CA THR A 163 2.88 0.90 -11.53
C THR A 163 2.91 -0.23 -12.57
N GLU A 164 2.78 0.05 -13.88
CA GLU A 164 2.75 -0.95 -14.95
C GLU A 164 3.94 -1.93 -14.90
N GLY A 165 5.12 -1.44 -14.49
CA GLY A 165 6.33 -2.25 -14.33
C GLY A 165 6.20 -3.37 -13.30
N LEU A 166 5.35 -3.21 -12.28
CA LEU A 166 5.13 -4.17 -11.19
C LEU A 166 4.23 -5.35 -11.58
N PHE A 167 3.73 -5.37 -12.82
CA PHE A 167 2.88 -6.45 -13.35
C PHE A 167 3.56 -7.22 -14.49
N THR A 168 4.88 -7.07 -14.62
CA THR A 168 5.67 -7.70 -15.67
C THR A 168 6.25 -9.04 -15.24
N LYS A 169 6.56 -9.89 -16.23
CA LYS A 169 7.30 -11.15 -15.98
C LYS A 169 8.66 -10.91 -15.31
N GLU A 170 9.31 -9.79 -15.61
CA GLU A 170 10.58 -9.41 -15.00
C GLU A 170 10.41 -9.15 -13.50
N PHE A 171 9.37 -8.43 -13.12
CA PHE A 171 9.04 -8.16 -11.72
C PHE A 171 8.77 -9.45 -10.96
N TYR A 172 7.88 -10.31 -11.45
CA TYR A 172 7.59 -11.60 -10.79
C TYR A 172 8.83 -12.50 -10.70
N GLY A 173 9.69 -12.50 -11.73
CA GLY A 173 10.98 -13.21 -11.70
C GLY A 173 11.93 -12.66 -10.64
N SER A 174 11.92 -11.34 -10.42
CA SER A 174 12.72 -10.68 -9.40
C SER A 174 12.20 -11.00 -7.99
N CYS A 175 10.87 -10.97 -7.79
CA CYS A 175 10.23 -11.40 -6.54
C CYS A 175 10.56 -12.86 -6.22
N TYR A 176 10.42 -13.76 -7.20
CA TYR A 176 10.77 -15.18 -7.02
C TYR A 176 12.22 -15.38 -6.59
N SER A 177 13.16 -14.60 -7.17
CA SER A 177 14.57 -14.67 -6.80
C SER A 177 14.85 -14.10 -5.41
N ALA A 178 14.07 -13.11 -4.97
CA ALA A 178 14.20 -12.45 -3.68
C ALA A 178 13.56 -13.26 -2.54
N LEU A 179 12.58 -14.12 -2.85
CA LEU A 179 11.96 -15.03 -1.89
C LEU A 179 12.93 -16.13 -1.46
N LYS A 180 12.83 -16.53 -0.19
CA LYS A 180 13.42 -17.77 0.34
C LYS A 180 12.73 -18.99 -0.28
N GLU A 181 13.22 -20.20 -0.02
CA GLU A 181 12.75 -21.44 -0.67
C GLU A 181 11.27 -21.72 -0.43
N ASP A 182 10.77 -21.40 0.76
CA ASP A 182 9.38 -21.55 1.20
C ASP A 182 8.60 -20.22 1.22
N GLY A 183 9.20 -19.16 0.70
CA GLY A 183 8.63 -17.82 0.72
C GLY A 183 7.35 -17.68 -0.12
N ILE A 184 6.46 -16.79 0.31
CA ILE A 184 5.16 -16.53 -0.30
C ILE A 184 5.14 -15.12 -0.91
N MET A 185 4.50 -14.98 -2.08
CA MET A 185 4.15 -13.70 -2.66
C MET A 185 2.63 -13.55 -2.68
N VAL A 186 2.16 -12.37 -2.31
CA VAL A 186 0.76 -11.94 -2.38
C VAL A 186 0.67 -10.67 -3.22
N TYR A 187 -0.42 -10.54 -3.96
CA TYR A 187 -0.75 -9.30 -4.65
C TYR A 187 -2.27 -9.25 -4.90
#